data_f14ff22f3d0cf07ce50b5e217415bcd5
#
_entry.id   f14ff22f3d0cf07ce50b5e217415bcd5
#
_cell.length_a   1.000
_cell.length_b   1.000
_cell.length_c   1.000
_cell.angle_alpha   90.00
_cell.angle_beta   90.00
_cell.angle_gamma   90.00
#
_symmetry.space_group_name_H-M   'P 1'
#
loop_
_entity.id
_entity.type
_entity.pdbx_description
1 polymer ?
#
loop_
_entity_poly.entity_id
_entity_poly.type
_entity_poly.pdbx_seq_one_letter_code
_entity_poly.pdbx_strand_id
1 'polypeptide(L)'
;IVIADDHRIFREGLKLMLAGVSSIDLLGEASDGAQLIALVASTAPDVIITDVKMPNLTGTEAVKILCAKYPGIRIIALTSFGEDQQIIEMIEAGAMGFLSKNIVHEELVTAINSVYQHNAYFSQSITERLSKIIAQKTTVRNHNASISFTEVEKQIIGLICKELTSKEIAGQLKIGKRTVESYRIRIMDKIGAKSLAGIITYAAGYLPKN
;
A
#
# COMPACT_ATOMS: atom_id res chain seq x y z
N ILE A 1 14.21 4.74 14.21
CA ILE A 1 13.83 5.05 12.82
C ILE A 1 15.01 5.61 12.02
N VAL A 2 14.90 5.62 10.67
CA VAL A 2 15.77 6.38 9.77
C VAL A 2 14.95 7.27 8.86
N ILE A 3 15.53 8.37 8.37
CA ILE A 3 14.87 9.34 7.48
C ILE A 3 15.70 9.47 6.20
N ALA A 4 15.01 9.50 5.05
CA ALA A 4 15.63 9.77 3.75
C ALA A 4 14.84 10.83 2.96
N ASP A 5 15.53 11.90 2.55
CA ASP A 5 14.99 12.98 1.74
C ASP A 5 16.17 13.76 1.14
N ASP A 6 16.10 14.21 -0.08
CA ASP A 6 17.18 15.00 -0.69
C ASP A 6 17.21 16.45 -0.22
N HIS A 7 16.09 16.95 0.34
CA HIS A 7 15.96 18.31 0.88
C HIS A 7 16.46 18.38 2.33
N ARG A 8 17.66 18.89 2.53
CA ARG A 8 18.27 19.02 3.86
C ARG A 8 17.39 19.76 4.88
N ILE A 9 16.76 20.85 4.47
CA ILE A 9 15.89 21.65 5.36
C ILE A 9 14.71 20.82 5.85
N PHE A 10 14.15 19.98 5.00
CA PHE A 10 13.03 19.13 5.37
C PHE A 10 13.48 18.03 6.36
N ARG A 11 14.64 17.40 6.14
CA ARG A 11 15.22 16.44 7.12
C ARG A 11 15.46 17.08 8.48
N GLU A 12 16.01 18.31 8.53
CA GLU A 12 16.18 19.06 9.78
C GLU A 12 14.84 19.34 10.46
N GLY A 13 13.80 19.69 9.69
CA GLY A 13 12.45 19.87 10.19
C GLY A 13 11.87 18.59 10.82
N LEU A 14 12.02 17.44 10.16
CA LEU A 14 11.59 16.15 10.72
C LEU A 14 12.34 15.81 12.01
N LYS A 15 13.65 16.07 12.08
CA LYS A 15 14.45 15.87 13.30
C LYS A 15 13.93 16.72 14.45
N LEU A 16 13.60 17.98 14.19
CA LEU A 16 13.03 18.88 15.19
C LEU A 16 11.64 18.43 15.65
N MET A 17 10.81 17.97 14.74
CA MET A 17 9.51 17.39 15.08
C MET A 17 9.62 16.16 15.98
N LEU A 18 10.65 15.35 15.79
CA LEU A 18 10.86 14.13 16.58
C LEU A 18 11.67 14.36 17.85
N ALA A 19 12.31 15.52 17.98
CA ALA A 19 13.07 15.88 19.18
C ALA A 19 12.14 15.92 20.41
N GLY A 20 12.49 15.16 21.44
CA GLY A 20 11.69 15.07 22.67
C GLY A 20 10.61 14.00 22.68
N VAL A 21 10.41 13.27 21.59
CA VAL A 21 9.53 12.08 21.59
C VAL A 21 10.33 10.88 22.10
N SER A 22 10.23 10.59 23.38
CA SER A 22 11.06 9.60 24.09
C SER A 22 10.90 8.16 23.58
N SER A 23 9.85 7.86 22.81
CA SER A 23 9.58 6.55 22.22
C SER A 23 10.18 6.37 20.82
N ILE A 24 10.84 7.40 20.27
CA ILE A 24 11.37 7.38 18.90
C ILE A 24 12.84 7.79 18.90
N ASP A 25 13.70 6.86 18.51
CA ASP A 25 15.13 7.10 18.32
C ASP A 25 15.45 7.29 16.83
N LEU A 26 16.03 8.42 16.46
CA LEU A 26 16.56 8.65 15.12
C LEU A 26 17.95 8.05 14.99
N LEU A 27 18.08 6.97 14.22
CA LEU A 27 19.34 6.24 14.02
C LEU A 27 20.22 6.83 12.93
N GLY A 28 19.65 7.63 12.03
CA GLY A 28 20.39 8.30 10.97
C GLY A 28 19.53 8.89 9.88
N GLU A 29 20.20 9.57 8.94
CA GLU A 29 19.58 10.21 7.79
C GLU A 29 20.33 9.88 6.49
N ALA A 30 19.61 9.90 5.38
CA ALA A 30 20.12 9.70 4.03
C ALA A 30 19.61 10.82 3.10
N SER A 31 20.36 11.12 2.04
CA SER A 31 19.99 12.11 1.03
C SER A 31 19.61 11.50 -0.33
N ASP A 32 19.74 10.18 -0.46
CA ASP A 32 19.33 9.41 -1.63
C ASP A 32 19.03 7.95 -1.26
N GLY A 33 18.47 7.20 -2.21
CA GLY A 33 18.10 5.81 -1.99
C GLY A 33 19.28 4.86 -1.76
N ALA A 34 20.44 5.14 -2.34
CA ALA A 34 21.63 4.30 -2.14
C ALA A 34 22.17 4.44 -0.71
N GLN A 35 22.26 5.67 -0.22
CA GLN A 35 22.61 5.94 1.18
C GLN A 35 21.58 5.33 2.14
N LEU A 36 20.28 5.42 1.82
CA LEU A 36 19.22 4.80 2.60
C LEU A 36 19.43 3.29 2.74
N ILE A 37 19.70 2.58 1.64
CA ILE A 37 19.93 1.13 1.67
C ILE A 37 21.15 0.77 2.53
N ALA A 38 22.25 1.53 2.41
CA ALA A 38 23.45 1.33 3.23
C ALA A 38 23.18 1.58 4.72
N LEU A 39 22.43 2.65 5.03
CA LEU A 39 22.07 3.02 6.39
C LEU A 39 21.17 1.96 7.04
N VAL A 40 20.15 1.46 6.33
CA VAL A 40 19.28 0.38 6.83
C VAL A 40 20.07 -0.89 7.12
N ALA A 41 21.03 -1.24 6.27
CA ALA A 41 21.87 -2.42 6.48
C ALA A 41 22.75 -2.32 7.74
N SER A 42 23.17 -1.11 8.13
CA SER A 42 24.04 -0.89 9.30
C SER A 42 23.27 -0.64 10.60
N THR A 43 22.04 -0.10 10.54
CA THR A 43 21.28 0.32 11.72
C THR A 43 20.09 -0.54 12.06
N ALA A 44 19.60 -1.36 11.10
CA ALA A 44 18.41 -2.20 11.25
C ALA A 44 17.22 -1.47 11.90
N PRO A 45 16.72 -0.37 11.30
CA PRO A 45 15.67 0.44 11.89
C PRO A 45 14.31 -0.30 11.89
N ASP A 46 13.46 0.02 12.86
CA ASP A 46 12.09 -0.50 12.91
C ASP A 46 11.19 0.13 11.84
N VAL A 47 11.37 1.44 11.59
CA VAL A 47 10.57 2.21 10.64
C VAL A 47 11.49 3.08 9.79
N ILE A 48 11.20 3.14 8.51
CA ILE A 48 11.85 4.03 7.54
C ILE A 48 10.86 5.10 7.12
N ILE A 49 11.31 6.36 7.10
CA ILE A 49 10.59 7.47 6.50
C ILE A 49 11.38 7.92 5.28
N THR A 50 10.79 7.85 4.09
CA THR A 50 11.51 8.18 2.85
C THR A 50 10.69 9.07 1.92
N ASP A 51 11.35 10.04 1.29
CA ASP A 51 10.79 10.72 0.14
C ASP A 51 10.60 9.74 -1.02
N VAL A 52 9.59 9.97 -1.84
CA VAL A 52 9.33 9.23 -3.07
C VAL A 52 10.38 9.55 -4.13
N LYS A 53 10.73 10.83 -4.26
CA LYS A 53 11.70 11.34 -5.26
C LYS A 53 13.01 11.71 -4.59
N MET A 54 14.06 11.04 -4.97
CA MET A 54 15.42 11.38 -4.58
C MET A 54 16.35 11.21 -5.79
N PRO A 55 17.50 11.91 -5.84
CA PRO A 55 18.48 11.75 -6.90
C PRO A 55 19.16 10.37 -6.84
N ASN A 56 19.84 9.99 -7.91
CA ASN A 56 20.60 8.75 -8.09
C ASN A 56 19.73 7.49 -8.03
N LEU A 57 19.17 7.16 -6.87
CA LEU A 57 18.22 6.08 -6.64
C LEU A 57 16.99 6.66 -5.95
N THR A 58 15.84 6.54 -6.59
CA THR A 58 14.57 7.06 -6.05
C THR A 58 14.14 6.32 -4.78
N GLY A 59 13.29 6.97 -3.96
CA GLY A 59 12.70 6.30 -2.80
C GLY A 59 11.91 5.06 -3.17
N THR A 60 11.17 5.09 -4.28
CA THR A 60 10.40 3.93 -4.76
C THR A 60 11.31 2.74 -5.12
N GLU A 61 12.43 2.98 -5.78
CA GLU A 61 13.41 1.93 -6.10
C GLU A 61 14.07 1.39 -4.83
N ALA A 62 14.46 2.27 -3.91
CA ALA A 62 15.03 1.88 -2.63
C ALA A 62 14.04 1.01 -1.82
N VAL A 63 12.76 1.39 -1.78
CA VAL A 63 11.69 0.63 -1.09
C VAL A 63 11.53 -0.76 -1.69
N LYS A 64 11.50 -0.90 -3.03
CA LYS A 64 11.44 -2.22 -3.69
C LYS A 64 12.60 -3.13 -3.27
N ILE A 65 13.82 -2.59 -3.24
CA ILE A 65 15.03 -3.33 -2.83
C ILE A 65 14.96 -3.71 -1.35
N LEU A 66 14.57 -2.77 -0.49
CA LEU A 66 14.50 -2.98 0.95
C LEU A 66 13.42 -4.00 1.34
N CYS A 67 12.23 -3.92 0.75
CA CYS A 67 11.15 -4.86 1.00
C CYS A 67 11.50 -6.29 0.52
N ALA A 68 12.22 -6.42 -0.60
CA ALA A 68 12.69 -7.71 -1.08
C ALA A 68 13.77 -8.33 -0.16
N LYS A 69 14.67 -7.48 0.37
CA LYS A 69 15.80 -7.92 1.20
C LYS A 69 15.43 -8.13 2.67
N TYR A 70 14.51 -7.34 3.19
CA TYR A 70 14.09 -7.33 4.59
C TYR A 70 12.57 -7.49 4.68
N PRO A 71 12.03 -8.71 4.59
CA PRO A 71 10.60 -8.96 4.72
C PRO A 71 10.09 -8.46 6.08
N GLY A 72 9.05 -7.63 6.07
CA GLY A 72 8.50 -7.04 7.29
C GLY A 72 9.08 -5.68 7.69
N ILE A 73 10.00 -5.10 6.89
CA ILE A 73 10.45 -3.72 7.09
C ILE A 73 9.26 -2.77 6.92
N ARG A 74 9.17 -1.76 7.77
CA ARG A 74 8.04 -0.83 7.81
C ARG A 74 8.45 0.50 7.20
N ILE A 75 7.71 0.95 6.19
CA ILE A 75 8.10 2.12 5.41
C ILE A 75 6.96 3.10 5.32
N ILE A 76 7.23 4.36 5.65
CA ILE A 76 6.37 5.53 5.45
C ILE A 76 6.94 6.35 4.30
N ALA A 77 6.15 6.55 3.26
CA ALA A 77 6.47 7.43 2.16
C ALA A 77 6.05 8.86 2.45
N LEU A 78 6.93 9.81 2.19
CA LEU A 78 6.63 11.24 2.18
C LEU A 78 6.46 11.70 0.73
N THR A 79 5.42 12.47 0.46
CA THR A 79 5.20 13.03 -0.87
C THR A 79 4.88 14.52 -0.80
N SER A 80 5.55 15.30 -1.62
CA SER A 80 5.04 16.61 -2.02
C SER A 80 3.87 16.38 -2.97
N PHE A 81 2.92 17.30 -3.07
CA PHE A 81 1.80 17.24 -4.02
C PHE A 81 2.30 16.86 -5.43
N GLY A 82 2.34 15.57 -5.73
CA GLY A 82 2.95 14.96 -6.92
C GLY A 82 1.96 14.02 -7.63
N GLU A 83 2.45 13.35 -8.65
CA GLU A 83 1.68 12.51 -9.56
C GLU A 83 1.04 11.32 -8.83
N ASP A 84 -0.25 11.13 -9.05
CA ASP A 84 -1.04 10.01 -8.48
C ASP A 84 -0.42 8.64 -8.76
N GLN A 85 0.26 8.51 -9.88
CA GLN A 85 0.96 7.29 -10.27
C GLN A 85 2.06 6.90 -9.28
N GLN A 86 2.78 7.87 -8.70
CA GLN A 86 3.85 7.62 -7.75
C GLN A 86 3.34 7.06 -6.41
N ILE A 87 2.14 7.49 -5.98
CA ILE A 87 1.51 6.93 -4.79
C ILE A 87 1.24 5.44 -5.01
N ILE A 88 0.70 5.08 -6.18
CA ILE A 88 0.41 3.68 -6.53
C ILE A 88 1.70 2.86 -6.58
N GLU A 89 2.73 3.34 -7.27
CA GLU A 89 4.02 2.65 -7.41
C GLU A 89 4.69 2.41 -6.06
N MET A 90 4.58 3.36 -5.13
CA MET A 90 5.14 3.25 -3.80
C MET A 90 4.36 2.26 -2.92
N ILE A 91 3.01 2.21 -3.05
CA ILE A 91 2.17 1.18 -2.42
C ILE A 91 2.54 -0.22 -2.97
N GLU A 92 2.69 -0.34 -4.29
CA GLU A 92 3.09 -1.59 -4.94
C GLU A 92 4.52 -2.01 -4.57
N ALA A 93 5.38 -1.05 -4.27
CA ALA A 93 6.73 -1.28 -3.77
C ALA A 93 6.76 -1.83 -2.33
N GLY A 94 5.68 -1.64 -1.55
CA GLY A 94 5.53 -2.19 -0.20
C GLY A 94 5.50 -1.15 0.92
N ALA A 95 5.38 0.15 0.62
CA ALA A 95 5.20 1.15 1.66
C ALA A 95 3.85 0.95 2.38
N MET A 96 3.88 1.04 3.71
CA MET A 96 2.71 0.86 4.59
C MET A 96 2.12 2.18 5.05
N GLY A 97 2.89 3.26 5.03
CA GLY A 97 2.47 4.59 5.44
C GLY A 97 2.64 5.59 4.31
N PHE A 98 1.74 6.60 4.27
CA PHE A 98 1.80 7.69 3.30
C PHE A 98 1.42 9.01 3.96
N LEU A 99 2.33 9.97 3.91
CA LEU A 99 2.16 11.29 4.47
C LEU A 99 2.47 12.37 3.44
N SER A 100 1.75 13.49 3.53
CA SER A 100 2.13 14.71 2.82
C SER A 100 3.33 15.37 3.50
N LYS A 101 4.22 16.03 2.75
CA LYS A 101 5.31 16.84 3.33
C LYS A 101 4.80 18.06 4.13
N ASN A 102 3.50 18.40 4.04
CA ASN A 102 2.86 19.40 4.90
C ASN A 102 2.35 18.83 6.22
N ILE A 103 3.04 17.85 6.75
CA ILE A 103 2.67 17.13 7.96
C ILE A 103 2.89 17.99 9.21
N VAL A 104 2.05 17.77 10.23
CA VAL A 104 2.24 18.30 11.57
C VAL A 104 2.82 17.24 12.51
N HIS A 105 3.39 17.69 13.63
CA HIS A 105 4.08 16.82 14.61
C HIS A 105 3.21 15.61 15.05
N GLU A 106 1.96 15.86 15.46
CA GLU A 106 1.07 14.82 15.99
C GLU A 106 0.75 13.75 14.95
N GLU A 107 0.57 14.16 13.69
CA GLU A 107 0.30 13.24 12.60
C GLU A 107 1.52 12.37 12.27
N LEU A 108 2.73 12.96 12.29
CA LEU A 108 3.98 12.22 12.08
C LEU A 108 4.17 11.13 13.13
N VAL A 109 4.02 11.47 14.42
CA VAL A 109 4.15 10.52 15.53
C VAL A 109 3.09 9.43 15.46
N THR A 110 1.85 9.80 15.13
CA THR A 110 0.74 8.84 14.97
C THR A 110 1.03 7.86 13.83
N ALA A 111 1.50 8.34 12.70
CA ALA A 111 1.85 7.50 11.56
C ALA A 111 2.99 6.53 11.88
N ILE A 112 4.05 6.99 12.55
CA ILE A 112 5.17 6.15 12.96
C ILE A 112 4.69 5.02 13.88
N ASN A 113 3.91 5.34 14.91
CA ASN A 113 3.37 4.37 15.84
C ASN A 113 2.42 3.36 15.17
N SER A 114 1.55 3.83 14.26
CA SER A 114 0.64 2.97 13.51
C SER A 114 1.42 1.96 12.65
N VAL A 115 2.37 2.43 11.87
CA VAL A 115 3.18 1.60 10.99
C VAL A 115 4.11 0.66 11.79
N TYR A 116 4.62 1.12 12.93
CA TYR A 116 5.39 0.29 13.86
C TYR A 116 4.56 -0.90 14.38
N GLN A 117 3.26 -0.72 14.58
CA GLN A 117 2.30 -1.76 14.97
C GLN A 117 1.77 -2.59 13.78
N HIS A 118 2.40 -2.50 12.59
CA HIS A 118 1.96 -3.16 11.36
C HIS A 118 0.59 -2.71 10.82
N ASN A 119 0.08 -1.55 11.24
CA ASN A 119 -1.13 -0.96 10.69
C ASN A 119 -0.77 0.04 9.58
N ALA A 120 -1.46 -0.02 8.46
CA ALA A 120 -1.30 0.97 7.41
C ALA A 120 -1.76 2.36 7.88
N TYR A 121 -1.07 3.41 7.45
CA TYR A 121 -1.43 4.79 7.74
C TYR A 121 -1.41 5.67 6.50
N PHE A 122 -2.51 6.35 6.22
CA PHE A 122 -2.62 7.30 5.11
C PHE A 122 -3.15 8.62 5.65
N SER A 123 -2.44 9.72 5.39
CA SER A 123 -2.96 11.04 5.71
C SER A 123 -4.27 11.28 4.96
N GLN A 124 -5.12 12.16 5.49
CA GLN A 124 -6.42 12.45 4.90
C GLN A 124 -6.28 12.88 3.43
N SER A 125 -5.32 13.75 3.11
CA SER A 125 -5.05 14.22 1.75
C SER A 125 -4.69 13.09 0.78
N ILE A 126 -3.94 12.09 1.24
CA ILE A 126 -3.57 10.90 0.46
C ILE A 126 -4.79 9.99 0.27
N THR A 127 -5.60 9.78 1.30
CA THR A 127 -6.83 8.99 1.24
C THR A 127 -7.82 9.57 0.22
N GLU A 128 -8.01 10.89 0.23
CA GLU A 128 -8.87 11.59 -0.75
C GLU A 128 -8.35 11.42 -2.19
N ARG A 129 -7.03 11.51 -2.38
CA ARG A 129 -6.40 11.28 -3.69
C ARG A 129 -6.56 9.85 -4.16
N LEU A 130 -6.29 8.88 -3.32
CA LEU A 130 -6.48 7.46 -3.65
C LEU A 130 -7.93 7.17 -4.04
N SER A 131 -8.90 7.74 -3.33
CA SER A 131 -10.32 7.62 -3.66
C SER A 131 -10.63 8.18 -5.05
N LYS A 132 -10.06 9.33 -5.43
CA LYS A 132 -10.20 9.92 -6.77
C LYS A 132 -9.54 9.04 -7.85
N ILE A 133 -8.34 8.53 -7.60
CA ILE A 133 -7.63 7.65 -8.53
C ILE A 133 -8.44 6.38 -8.79
N ILE A 134 -8.98 5.78 -7.74
CA ILE A 134 -9.83 4.60 -7.84
C ILE A 134 -11.10 4.94 -8.65
N ALA A 135 -11.76 6.04 -8.34
CA ALA A 135 -12.96 6.49 -9.06
C ALA A 135 -12.67 6.75 -10.55
N GLN A 136 -11.55 7.39 -10.89
CA GLN A 136 -11.15 7.65 -12.28
C GLN A 136 -10.80 6.37 -13.04
N LYS A 137 -10.04 5.44 -12.42
CA LYS A 137 -9.76 4.12 -13.02
C LYS A 137 -11.03 3.31 -13.24
N THR A 138 -12.03 3.50 -12.38
CA THR A 138 -13.34 2.88 -12.50
C THR A 138 -14.15 3.46 -13.66
N THR A 139 -14.12 4.79 -13.87
CA THR A 139 -14.81 5.44 -14.99
C THR A 139 -14.18 5.11 -16.35
N VAL A 140 -12.86 5.02 -16.43
CA VAL A 140 -12.16 4.61 -17.66
C VAL A 140 -12.38 3.13 -17.99
N ARG A 141 -12.50 2.25 -16.98
CA ARG A 141 -12.89 0.84 -17.18
C ARG A 141 -14.34 0.69 -17.63
N ASN A 142 -15.25 1.57 -17.23
CA ASN A 142 -16.65 1.54 -17.69
C ASN A 142 -16.83 1.94 -19.17
N HIS A 143 -15.79 2.46 -19.83
CA HIS A 143 -15.81 2.76 -21.28
C HIS A 143 -15.22 1.63 -22.14
N ASN A 144 -14.53 0.66 -21.56
CA ASN A 144 -14.02 -0.49 -22.32
C ASN A 144 -14.37 -1.81 -21.62
N ALA A 145 -15.49 -2.40 -22.06
CA ALA A 145 -16.04 -3.70 -21.71
C ALA A 145 -16.71 -3.79 -20.33
N SER A 146 -18.01 -3.89 -20.33
CA SER A 146 -18.79 -4.44 -19.19
C SER A 146 -18.23 -5.83 -18.84
N ILE A 147 -17.49 -5.92 -17.71
CA ILE A 147 -17.07 -7.23 -17.21
C ILE A 147 -18.32 -8.01 -16.87
N SER A 148 -18.69 -8.94 -17.73
CA SER A 148 -19.83 -9.83 -17.48
C SER A 148 -19.35 -11.04 -16.69
N PHE A 149 -19.97 -11.29 -15.55
CA PHE A 149 -19.81 -12.53 -14.80
C PHE A 149 -20.95 -13.48 -15.13
N THR A 150 -20.60 -14.74 -15.30
CA THR A 150 -21.61 -15.81 -15.35
C THR A 150 -22.28 -15.93 -13.97
N GLU A 151 -23.46 -16.53 -13.92
CA GLU A 151 -24.18 -16.73 -12.64
C GLU A 151 -23.35 -17.51 -11.62
N VAL A 152 -22.57 -18.50 -12.08
CA VAL A 152 -21.66 -19.27 -11.23
C VAL A 152 -20.53 -18.39 -10.67
N GLU A 153 -19.95 -17.49 -11.50
CA GLU A 153 -18.92 -16.56 -11.05
C GLU A 153 -19.46 -15.58 -10.00
N LYS A 154 -20.70 -15.06 -10.20
CA LYS A 154 -21.36 -14.18 -9.21
C LYS A 154 -21.60 -14.90 -7.88
N GLN A 155 -22.08 -16.14 -7.93
CA GLN A 155 -22.26 -16.95 -6.73
C GLN A 155 -20.93 -17.16 -5.98
N ILE A 156 -19.87 -17.51 -6.71
CA ILE A 156 -18.55 -17.70 -6.12
C ILE A 156 -18.02 -16.41 -5.49
N ILE A 157 -18.16 -15.25 -6.16
CA ILE A 157 -17.80 -13.94 -5.62
C ILE A 157 -18.56 -13.66 -4.31
N GLY A 158 -19.87 -13.88 -4.31
CA GLY A 158 -20.71 -13.69 -3.12
C GLY A 158 -20.30 -14.59 -1.93
N LEU A 159 -19.90 -15.83 -2.20
CA LEU A 159 -19.41 -16.76 -1.17
C LEU A 159 -18.01 -16.41 -0.67
N ILE A 160 -17.12 -15.88 -1.53
CA ILE A 160 -15.83 -15.33 -1.14
C ILE A 160 -16.01 -14.12 -0.20
N CYS A 161 -16.96 -13.24 -0.49
CA CYS A 161 -17.28 -12.10 0.38
C CYS A 161 -17.84 -12.50 1.75
N LYS A 162 -18.35 -13.74 1.87
CA LYS A 162 -18.76 -14.36 3.15
C LYS A 162 -17.62 -15.14 3.82
N GLU A 163 -16.39 -14.93 3.35
CA GLU A 163 -15.17 -15.55 3.87
C GLU A 163 -15.11 -17.08 3.77
N LEU A 164 -15.91 -17.69 2.90
CA LEU A 164 -15.90 -19.15 2.71
C LEU A 164 -14.61 -19.61 2.00
N THR A 165 -14.08 -20.73 2.46
CA THR A 165 -12.95 -21.42 1.82
C THR A 165 -13.37 -22.10 0.52
N SER A 166 -12.39 -22.41 -0.36
CA SER A 166 -12.67 -23.14 -1.62
C SER A 166 -13.35 -24.50 -1.39
N LYS A 167 -13.12 -25.14 -0.25
CA LYS A 167 -13.76 -26.42 0.12
C LYS A 167 -15.26 -26.22 0.46
N GLU A 168 -15.57 -25.21 1.21
CA GLU A 168 -16.95 -24.87 1.61
C GLU A 168 -17.77 -24.40 0.41
N ILE A 169 -17.17 -23.54 -0.45
CA ILE A 169 -17.80 -23.10 -1.72
C ILE A 169 -18.09 -24.31 -2.62
N ALA A 170 -17.13 -25.24 -2.75
CA ALA A 170 -17.28 -26.46 -3.52
C ALA A 170 -18.47 -27.31 -3.02
N GLY A 171 -18.60 -27.44 -1.69
CA GLY A 171 -19.71 -28.15 -1.04
C GLY A 171 -21.05 -27.49 -1.30
N GLN A 172 -21.15 -26.16 -1.18
CA GLN A 172 -22.40 -25.42 -1.41
C GLN A 172 -22.85 -25.45 -2.87
N LEU A 173 -21.92 -25.29 -3.80
CA LEU A 173 -22.23 -25.26 -5.25
C LEU A 173 -22.26 -26.64 -5.90
N LYS A 174 -21.96 -27.71 -5.13
CA LYS A 174 -21.88 -29.11 -5.62
C LYS A 174 -20.92 -29.27 -6.81
N ILE A 175 -19.76 -28.60 -6.77
CA ILE A 175 -18.69 -28.67 -7.78
C ILE A 175 -17.37 -29.07 -7.15
N GLY A 176 -16.39 -29.46 -7.96
CA GLY A 176 -15.07 -29.84 -7.44
C GLY A 176 -14.29 -28.66 -6.84
N LYS A 177 -13.50 -28.88 -5.79
CA LYS A 177 -12.63 -27.86 -5.20
C LYS A 177 -11.70 -27.21 -6.25
N ARG A 178 -11.10 -28.04 -7.14
CA ARG A 178 -10.24 -27.54 -8.24
C ARG A 178 -11.01 -26.63 -9.21
N THR A 179 -12.29 -26.91 -9.42
CA THR A 179 -13.17 -26.07 -10.27
C THR A 179 -13.35 -24.72 -9.61
N VAL A 180 -13.59 -24.65 -8.30
CA VAL A 180 -13.70 -23.37 -7.57
C VAL A 180 -12.37 -22.58 -7.65
N GLU A 181 -11.23 -23.23 -7.51
CA GLU A 181 -9.91 -22.60 -7.62
C GLU A 181 -9.68 -22.05 -9.03
N SER A 182 -10.08 -22.77 -10.08
CA SER A 182 -10.04 -22.27 -11.47
C SER A 182 -10.94 -21.06 -11.69
N TYR A 183 -12.14 -21.05 -11.11
CA TYR A 183 -13.03 -19.88 -11.16
C TYR A 183 -12.43 -18.69 -10.42
N ARG A 184 -11.79 -18.88 -9.25
CA ARG A 184 -11.12 -17.81 -8.49
C ARG A 184 -10.03 -17.14 -9.33
N ILE A 185 -9.17 -17.92 -10.00
CA ILE A 185 -8.13 -17.40 -10.90
C ILE A 185 -8.78 -16.61 -12.04
N ARG A 186 -9.78 -17.18 -12.72
CA ARG A 186 -10.46 -16.53 -13.83
C ARG A 186 -11.17 -15.23 -13.43
N ILE A 187 -11.78 -15.19 -12.22
CA ILE A 187 -12.38 -13.99 -11.67
C ILE A 187 -11.30 -12.93 -11.40
N MET A 188 -10.19 -13.31 -10.78
CA MET A 188 -9.06 -12.41 -10.55
C MET A 188 -8.51 -11.83 -11.85
N ASP A 189 -8.34 -12.66 -12.88
CA ASP A 189 -7.87 -12.21 -14.20
C ASP A 189 -8.87 -11.23 -14.85
N LYS A 190 -10.17 -11.53 -14.78
CA LYS A 190 -11.22 -10.63 -15.33
C LYS A 190 -11.21 -9.25 -14.70
N ILE A 191 -10.98 -9.15 -13.39
CA ILE A 191 -10.98 -7.88 -12.65
C ILE A 191 -9.59 -7.27 -12.48
N GLY A 192 -8.53 -7.95 -12.94
CA GLY A 192 -7.15 -7.54 -12.78
C GLY A 192 -6.67 -7.56 -11.32
N ALA A 193 -7.26 -8.43 -10.48
CA ALA A 193 -6.85 -8.58 -9.09
C ALA A 193 -5.72 -9.59 -8.95
N LYS A 194 -4.77 -9.32 -8.04
CA LYS A 194 -3.64 -10.21 -7.74
C LYS A 194 -3.88 -11.10 -6.50
N SER A 195 -5.00 -10.91 -5.80
CA SER A 195 -5.32 -11.64 -4.57
C SER A 195 -6.83 -11.75 -4.33
N LEU A 196 -7.22 -12.61 -3.39
CA LEU A 196 -8.63 -12.72 -2.96
C LEU A 196 -9.18 -11.44 -2.36
N ALA A 197 -8.33 -10.68 -1.64
CA ALA A 197 -8.70 -9.37 -1.13
C ALA A 197 -9.14 -8.43 -2.27
N GLY A 198 -8.51 -8.52 -3.46
CA GLY A 198 -8.93 -7.79 -4.64
C GLY A 198 -10.33 -8.15 -5.15
N ILE A 199 -10.76 -9.41 -5.01
CA ILE A 199 -12.13 -9.83 -5.33
C ILE A 199 -13.13 -9.19 -4.35
N ILE A 200 -12.82 -9.19 -3.05
CA ILE A 200 -13.68 -8.60 -2.02
C ILE A 200 -13.82 -7.09 -2.22
N THR A 201 -12.71 -6.40 -2.47
CA THR A 201 -12.69 -4.96 -2.76
C THR A 201 -13.52 -4.62 -4.01
N TYR A 202 -13.36 -5.42 -5.07
CA TYR A 202 -14.15 -5.26 -6.28
C TYR A 202 -15.65 -5.46 -6.01
N ALA A 203 -16.01 -6.53 -5.29
CA ALA A 203 -17.40 -6.84 -4.97
C ALA A 203 -18.07 -5.77 -4.10
N ALA A 204 -17.34 -5.19 -3.13
CA ALA A 204 -17.84 -4.11 -2.28
C ALA A 204 -18.19 -2.83 -3.07
N GLY A 205 -17.52 -2.60 -4.22
CA GLY A 205 -17.77 -1.44 -5.09
C GLY A 205 -18.76 -1.66 -6.23
N TYR A 206 -19.05 -2.90 -6.60
CA TYR A 206 -19.73 -3.21 -7.86
C TYR A 206 -20.93 -4.14 -7.77
N LEU A 207 -21.07 -4.90 -6.70
CA LEU A 207 -22.27 -5.75 -6.53
C LEU A 207 -23.32 -4.98 -5.73
N PRO A 208 -24.60 -4.94 -6.19
CA PRO A 208 -25.68 -4.35 -5.41
C PRO A 208 -25.77 -5.07 -4.06
N LYS A 209 -25.82 -4.29 -2.98
CA LYS A 209 -26.13 -4.81 -1.66
C LYS A 209 -27.57 -5.32 -1.69
N ASN A 210 -27.77 -6.65 -1.70
CA ASN A 210 -29.06 -7.26 -1.40
C ASN A 210 -29.32 -7.19 0.09
#